data_3a78e3db4820578f846cbc71d27014a4
#
_entry.id   3a78e3db4820578f846cbc71d27014a4
#
_cell.length_a   1.000
_cell.length_b   1.000
_cell.length_c   1.000
_cell.angle_alpha   90.00
_cell.angle_beta   90.00
_cell.angle_gamma   90.00
#
_symmetry.space_group_name_H-M   'P 1'
#
loop_
_entity.id
_entity.type
_entity.pdbx_description
1 polymer ?
#
loop_
_entity_poly.entity_id
_entity_poly.type
_entity_poly.pdbx_seq_one_letter_code
_entity_poly.pdbx_strand_id
1 'polypeptide(L)'
;MTDDIFLKFLEYIQPETDFDISKSPPKPDYSDDANWAALPAIDGQQFYVPDASFSVMKSDNPVDVFYIHPTGFYEKEWNSNMDKKRSAYERTEIVLANQISAFNNSCNIYAPEYRQATYYSFFDINKNGQQALDLAYTDIERAFDYFIENQNSNKPFIIAAHSQGALLAHRLINQRIDNSNLQKRFICAYVIGYMIPEKYYKEIFPNIK
;
A
#
# COMPACT_ATOMS: atom_id res chain seq x y z
N MET A 1 11.29 -9.63 -29.08
CA MET A 1 12.44 -9.04 -28.31
C MET A 1 12.02 -8.55 -26.92
N THR A 2 10.84 -7.96 -26.74
CA THR A 2 10.28 -7.51 -25.45
C THR A 2 9.93 -8.67 -24.50
N ASP A 3 9.33 -9.75 -25.00
CA ASP A 3 8.90 -10.90 -24.20
C ASP A 3 10.07 -11.66 -23.54
N ASP A 4 11.20 -11.79 -24.27
CA ASP A 4 12.41 -12.45 -23.77
C ASP A 4 13.07 -11.68 -22.60
N ILE A 5 13.06 -10.35 -22.65
CA ILE A 5 13.60 -9.51 -21.55
C ILE A 5 12.75 -9.61 -20.31
N PHE A 6 11.42 -9.59 -20.47
CA PHE A 6 10.50 -9.71 -19.34
C PHE A 6 10.57 -11.10 -18.68
N LEU A 7 10.65 -12.17 -19.47
CA LEU A 7 10.80 -13.51 -18.92
C LEU A 7 12.11 -13.66 -18.15
N LYS A 8 13.23 -13.17 -18.68
CA LYS A 8 14.52 -13.16 -17.97
C LYS A 8 14.47 -12.35 -16.68
N PHE A 9 13.74 -11.24 -16.66
CA PHE A 9 13.52 -10.47 -15.45
C PHE A 9 12.72 -11.28 -14.42
N LEU A 10 11.64 -11.95 -14.81
CA LEU A 10 10.89 -12.80 -13.91
C LEU A 10 11.73 -13.95 -13.36
N GLU A 11 12.52 -14.62 -14.19
CA GLU A 11 13.46 -15.66 -13.75
C GLU A 11 14.48 -15.12 -12.74
N TYR A 12 14.97 -13.90 -12.96
CA TYR A 12 15.95 -13.26 -12.07
C TYR A 12 15.39 -12.99 -10.67
N ILE A 13 14.11 -12.60 -10.55
CA ILE A 13 13.46 -12.29 -9.27
C ILE A 13 12.65 -13.46 -8.69
N GLN A 14 12.64 -14.62 -9.35
CA GLN A 14 11.90 -15.79 -8.89
C GLN A 14 12.50 -16.32 -7.58
N PRO A 15 11.69 -16.47 -6.52
CA PRO A 15 12.12 -17.15 -5.30
C PRO A 15 12.53 -18.60 -5.55
N GLU A 16 13.60 -19.01 -4.92
CA GLU A 16 14.20 -20.35 -5.13
C GLU A 16 13.54 -21.45 -4.27
N THR A 17 12.73 -21.05 -3.29
CA THR A 17 12.07 -21.98 -2.36
C THR A 17 10.57 -21.66 -2.25
N ASP A 18 9.79 -22.63 -1.84
CA ASP A 18 8.38 -22.41 -1.52
C ASP A 18 8.23 -21.41 -0.37
N PHE A 19 7.06 -20.73 -0.36
CA PHE A 19 6.70 -19.83 0.72
C PHE A 19 6.62 -20.59 2.06
N ASP A 20 7.27 -20.02 3.06
CA ASP A 20 7.26 -20.55 4.43
C ASP A 20 7.07 -19.38 5.40
N ILE A 21 5.91 -19.33 6.05
CA ILE A 21 5.55 -18.27 7.00
C ILE A 21 6.56 -18.15 8.15
N SER A 22 7.17 -19.26 8.57
CA SER A 22 8.15 -19.27 9.66
C SER A 22 9.45 -18.57 9.32
N LYS A 23 9.73 -18.39 8.03
CA LYS A 23 10.91 -17.68 7.50
C LYS A 23 10.59 -16.25 7.07
N SER A 24 9.34 -15.84 7.21
CA SER A 24 8.93 -14.48 6.85
C SER A 24 9.59 -13.45 7.77
N PRO A 25 9.89 -12.25 7.26
CA PRO A 25 10.41 -11.16 8.08
C PRO A 25 9.51 -10.84 9.27
N PRO A 26 10.05 -10.27 10.36
CA PRO A 26 9.25 -9.83 11.50
C PRO A 26 8.12 -8.89 11.08
N LYS A 27 6.97 -9.03 11.72
CA LYS A 27 5.83 -8.13 11.47
C LYS A 27 6.13 -6.71 11.93
N PRO A 28 5.71 -5.67 11.18
CA PRO A 28 5.82 -4.28 11.62
C PRO A 28 4.98 -4.01 12.88
N ASP A 29 5.48 -3.12 13.74
CA ASP A 29 4.74 -2.55 14.87
C ASP A 29 4.34 -1.11 14.52
N TYR A 30 3.08 -0.88 14.21
CA TYR A 30 2.59 0.43 13.77
C TYR A 30 2.44 1.47 14.88
N SER A 31 2.72 1.11 16.13
CA SER A 31 2.92 2.10 17.20
C SER A 31 4.29 2.80 17.10
N ASP A 32 5.22 2.24 16.32
CA ASP A 32 6.50 2.86 15.98
C ASP A 32 6.40 3.60 14.64
N ASP A 33 6.61 4.91 14.67
CA ASP A 33 6.61 5.78 13.48
C ASP A 33 7.61 5.32 12.41
N ALA A 34 8.66 4.60 12.77
CA ALA A 34 9.63 4.04 11.84
C ALA A 34 9.03 3.01 10.87
N ASN A 35 7.86 2.44 11.18
CA ASN A 35 7.13 1.51 10.33
C ASN A 35 6.07 2.19 9.44
N TRP A 36 6.17 3.51 9.30
CA TRP A 36 5.40 4.30 8.36
C TRP A 36 6.31 4.89 7.29
N ALA A 37 5.90 4.76 6.02
CA ALA A 37 6.55 5.42 4.90
C ALA A 37 6.23 6.91 4.86
N ALA A 38 5.02 7.30 5.29
CA ALA A 38 4.64 8.70 5.46
C ALA A 38 3.68 8.87 6.64
N LEU A 39 3.92 9.93 7.41
CA LEU A 39 3.04 10.45 8.46
C LEU A 39 2.93 11.96 8.33
N PRO A 40 1.80 12.59 8.75
CA PRO A 40 1.61 14.04 8.64
C PRO A 40 2.65 14.86 9.42
N ALA A 41 3.13 14.33 10.55
CA ALA A 41 4.06 15.00 11.45
C ALA A 41 5.55 14.83 11.05
N ILE A 42 5.85 13.94 10.11
CA ILE A 42 7.22 13.60 9.73
C ILE A 42 7.52 14.14 8.34
N ASP A 43 8.64 14.85 8.20
CA ASP A 43 9.12 15.35 6.91
C ASP A 43 9.53 14.19 6.00
N GLY A 44 9.04 14.21 4.76
CA GLY A 44 9.32 13.18 3.78
C GLY A 44 8.81 13.52 2.38
N GLN A 45 8.93 12.57 1.47
CA GLN A 45 8.61 12.74 0.05
C GLN A 45 7.11 13.00 -0.22
N GLN A 46 6.22 12.69 0.71
CA GLN A 46 4.79 13.02 0.61
C GLN A 46 4.53 14.54 0.50
N PHE A 47 5.48 15.37 0.93
CA PHE A 47 5.38 16.84 0.82
C PHE A 47 6.06 17.39 -0.42
N TYR A 48 6.50 16.54 -1.34
CA TYR A 48 7.08 16.97 -2.60
C TYR A 48 6.10 17.85 -3.38
N VAL A 49 6.62 18.92 -4.00
CA VAL A 49 5.88 19.80 -4.90
C VAL A 49 6.65 19.89 -6.23
N PRO A 50 5.94 19.94 -7.37
CA PRO A 50 6.59 19.90 -8.68
C PRO A 50 7.34 21.20 -9.03
N ASP A 51 7.01 22.30 -8.36
CA ASP A 51 7.58 23.62 -8.63
C ASP A 51 7.67 24.44 -7.33
N ALA A 52 8.72 25.24 -7.20
CA ALA A 52 8.96 26.09 -6.03
C ALA A 52 7.89 27.19 -5.80
N SER A 53 7.03 27.45 -6.77
CA SER A 53 5.87 28.36 -6.61
C SER A 53 4.74 27.74 -5.78
N PHE A 54 4.74 26.42 -5.59
CA PHE A 54 3.81 25.71 -4.72
C PHE A 54 4.40 25.56 -3.33
N SER A 55 3.59 25.77 -2.32
CA SER A 55 3.93 25.48 -0.93
C SER A 55 2.88 24.56 -0.33
N VAL A 56 3.33 23.53 0.36
CA VAL A 56 2.44 22.70 1.17
C VAL A 56 2.34 23.33 2.55
N MET A 57 1.15 23.70 2.96
CA MET A 57 0.91 24.05 4.35
C MET A 57 0.75 22.75 5.14
N LYS A 58 1.68 22.49 6.03
CA LYS A 58 1.57 21.40 7.02
C LYS A 58 0.54 21.82 8.07
N SER A 59 -0.72 21.85 7.67
CA SER A 59 -1.85 22.13 8.55
C SER A 59 -2.56 20.82 8.89
N ASP A 60 -3.31 20.85 9.97
CA ASP A 60 -4.21 19.75 10.29
C ASP A 60 -5.41 19.77 9.33
N ASN A 61 -5.28 19.04 8.22
CA ASN A 61 -6.30 18.96 7.19
C ASN A 61 -7.57 18.25 7.72
N PRO A 62 -8.76 18.63 7.24
CA PRO A 62 -10.02 18.03 7.70
C PRO A 62 -10.25 16.59 7.22
N VAL A 63 -9.46 16.13 6.26
CA VAL A 63 -9.55 14.79 5.65
C VAL A 63 -8.21 14.08 5.75
N ASP A 64 -8.24 12.79 6.02
CA ASP A 64 -7.07 11.93 6.01
C ASP A 64 -7.05 11.07 4.74
N VAL A 65 -5.86 10.73 4.25
CA VAL A 65 -5.69 9.72 3.21
C VAL A 65 -4.80 8.58 3.72
N PHE A 66 -5.33 7.38 3.68
CA PHE A 66 -4.58 6.15 3.94
C PHE A 66 -4.10 5.61 2.60
N TYR A 67 -2.78 5.59 2.40
CA TYR A 67 -2.16 5.23 1.14
C TYR A 67 -1.44 3.89 1.22
N ILE A 68 -1.78 2.99 0.30
CA ILE A 68 -1.14 1.69 0.14
C ILE A 68 -0.28 1.74 -1.13
N HIS A 69 1.02 1.85 -0.95
CA HIS A 69 1.96 1.97 -2.06
C HIS A 69 2.12 0.66 -2.86
N PRO A 70 2.56 0.71 -4.12
CA PRO A 70 2.86 -0.46 -4.92
C PRO A 70 4.07 -1.22 -4.36
N THR A 71 4.27 -2.47 -4.81
CA THR A 71 5.52 -3.14 -4.53
C THR A 71 6.67 -2.50 -5.32
N GLY A 72 7.75 -2.21 -4.63
CA GLY A 72 9.08 -1.94 -5.16
C GLY A 72 10.04 -3.12 -4.95
N PHE A 73 9.54 -4.26 -4.49
CA PHE A 73 10.34 -5.41 -4.13
C PHE A 73 10.50 -6.38 -5.31
N TYR A 74 11.69 -6.39 -5.88
CA TYR A 74 12.08 -7.17 -7.06
C TYR A 74 13.25 -8.10 -6.73
N GLU A 75 13.10 -8.86 -5.65
CA GLU A 75 14.14 -9.75 -5.12
C GLU A 75 13.60 -11.18 -5.00
N LYS A 76 14.49 -12.15 -4.72
CA LYS A 76 14.21 -13.59 -4.71
C LYS A 76 13.56 -14.11 -3.44
N GLU A 77 13.31 -13.26 -2.46
CA GLU A 77 12.51 -13.60 -1.28
C GLU A 77 11.03 -13.35 -1.57
N TRP A 78 10.14 -14.08 -0.90
CA TRP A 78 8.70 -13.90 -1.08
C TRP A 78 8.18 -12.57 -0.55
N ASN A 79 8.73 -12.09 0.58
CA ASN A 79 8.33 -10.80 1.15
C ASN A 79 9.55 -9.98 1.58
N SER A 80 9.47 -8.67 1.38
CA SER A 80 10.49 -7.73 1.83
C SER A 80 10.54 -7.66 3.36
N ASN A 81 11.74 -7.44 3.91
CA ASN A 81 11.86 -6.95 5.27
C ASN A 81 11.71 -5.41 5.31
N MET A 82 11.75 -4.84 6.52
CA MET A 82 11.59 -3.41 6.76
C MET A 82 12.92 -2.63 6.72
N ASP A 83 13.97 -3.21 6.10
CA ASP A 83 15.29 -2.58 6.04
C ASP A 83 15.29 -1.40 5.06
N LYS A 84 15.45 -0.19 5.60
CA LYS A 84 15.50 1.06 4.83
C LYS A 84 16.69 1.19 3.86
N LYS A 85 17.67 0.29 3.94
CA LYS A 85 18.78 0.22 2.99
C LYS A 85 18.47 -0.57 1.72
N ARG A 86 17.31 -1.25 1.67
CA ARG A 86 16.92 -1.99 0.48
C ARG A 86 16.35 -1.09 -0.62
N SER A 87 16.53 -1.51 -1.85
CA SER A 87 16.02 -0.83 -3.04
C SER A 87 14.47 -0.71 -3.05
N ALA A 88 13.77 -1.58 -2.34
CA ALA A 88 12.32 -1.49 -2.17
C ALA A 88 11.93 -0.19 -1.44
N TYR A 89 12.67 0.18 -0.39
CA TYR A 89 12.45 1.43 0.34
C TYR A 89 12.69 2.67 -0.54
N GLU A 90 13.80 2.71 -1.29
CA GLU A 90 14.09 3.82 -2.20
C GLU A 90 12.97 4.00 -3.25
N ARG A 91 12.41 2.90 -3.75
CA ARG A 91 11.28 2.95 -4.69
C ARG A 91 10.01 3.45 -4.02
N THR A 92 9.78 3.11 -2.76
CA THR A 92 8.66 3.67 -1.98
C THR A 92 8.78 5.19 -1.87
N GLU A 93 9.97 5.73 -1.56
CA GLU A 93 10.22 7.18 -1.52
C GLU A 93 9.89 7.87 -2.85
N ILE A 94 10.29 7.27 -3.98
CA ILE A 94 9.97 7.79 -5.32
C ILE A 94 8.45 7.81 -5.53
N VAL A 95 7.76 6.78 -5.11
CA VAL A 95 6.30 6.67 -5.26
C VAL A 95 5.57 7.66 -4.36
N LEU A 96 6.05 7.92 -3.15
CA LEU A 96 5.51 8.96 -2.28
C LEU A 96 5.57 10.34 -2.97
N ALA A 97 6.71 10.68 -3.56
CA ALA A 97 6.89 11.94 -4.27
C ALA A 97 5.99 12.09 -5.51
N ASN A 98 5.75 11.00 -6.25
CA ASN A 98 5.10 11.06 -7.56
C ASN A 98 3.61 10.68 -7.54
N GLN A 99 3.09 10.11 -6.47
CA GLN A 99 1.71 9.65 -6.40
C GLN A 99 0.95 10.31 -5.24
N ILE A 100 1.32 9.98 -3.99
CA ILE A 100 0.52 10.44 -2.86
C ILE A 100 0.71 11.93 -2.54
N SER A 101 1.82 12.53 -2.97
CA SER A 101 2.03 13.97 -2.87
C SER A 101 0.90 14.79 -3.52
N ALA A 102 0.15 14.22 -4.48
CA ALA A 102 -1.03 14.86 -5.06
C ALA A 102 -2.12 15.21 -4.03
N PHE A 103 -2.10 14.61 -2.85
CA PHE A 103 -3.05 14.85 -1.76
C PHE A 103 -2.51 15.79 -0.68
N ASN A 104 -1.25 16.20 -0.75
CA ASN A 104 -0.54 16.87 0.35
C ASN A 104 -1.10 18.24 0.76
N ASN A 105 -1.85 18.87 -0.12
CA ASN A 105 -2.46 20.20 0.14
C ASN A 105 -3.90 20.09 0.70
N SER A 106 -4.49 18.91 0.67
CA SER A 106 -5.90 18.70 1.01
C SER A 106 -6.13 17.63 2.08
N CYS A 107 -5.14 16.77 2.31
CA CYS A 107 -5.26 15.65 3.24
C CYS A 107 -4.03 15.51 4.13
N ASN A 108 -4.23 14.97 5.32
CA ASN A 108 -3.15 14.40 6.10
C ASN A 108 -2.82 13.02 5.53
N ILE A 109 -1.54 12.76 5.24
CA ILE A 109 -1.12 11.55 4.55
C ILE A 109 -0.58 10.53 5.54
N TYR A 110 -1.15 9.31 5.48
CA TYR A 110 -0.72 8.15 6.25
C TYR A 110 -0.41 7.00 5.28
N ALA A 111 0.83 6.56 5.23
CA ALA A 111 1.28 5.46 4.38
C ALA A 111 2.10 4.47 5.22
N PRO A 112 1.59 3.27 5.48
CA PRO A 112 2.37 2.27 6.20
C PRO A 112 3.47 1.69 5.31
N GLU A 113 4.62 1.36 5.92
CA GLU A 113 5.50 0.34 5.39
C GLU A 113 4.88 -1.03 5.64
N TYR A 114 5.10 -1.98 4.76
CA TYR A 114 4.58 -3.34 4.91
C TYR A 114 5.52 -4.35 4.24
N ARG A 115 5.43 -5.60 4.63
CA ARG A 115 6.20 -6.70 4.02
C ARG A 115 5.70 -6.96 2.60
N GLN A 116 6.14 -6.12 1.66
CA GLN A 116 5.74 -6.19 0.26
C GLN A 116 6.00 -7.59 -0.30
N ALA A 117 5.02 -8.17 -0.98
CA ALA A 117 5.27 -9.38 -1.75
C ALA A 117 6.14 -9.06 -2.97
N THR A 118 7.06 -9.94 -3.32
CA THR A 118 7.86 -9.78 -4.54
C THR A 118 6.97 -9.64 -5.77
N TYR A 119 7.41 -8.87 -6.76
CA TYR A 119 6.67 -8.71 -8.00
C TYR A 119 6.38 -10.05 -8.70
N TYR A 120 7.25 -11.05 -8.51
CA TYR A 120 7.04 -12.42 -9.01
C TYR A 120 5.75 -13.05 -8.50
N SER A 121 5.23 -12.64 -7.34
CA SER A 121 4.00 -13.17 -6.74
C SER A 121 2.78 -13.11 -7.65
N PHE A 122 2.75 -12.17 -8.60
CA PHE A 122 1.66 -12.04 -9.58
C PHE A 122 1.73 -13.04 -10.73
N PHE A 123 2.84 -13.76 -10.86
CA PHE A 123 3.11 -14.73 -11.93
C PHE A 123 3.28 -16.15 -11.41
N ASP A 124 3.33 -16.32 -10.09
CA ASP A 124 3.44 -17.63 -9.47
C ASP A 124 2.14 -18.45 -9.65
N ILE A 125 2.29 -19.67 -10.13
CA ILE A 125 1.19 -20.62 -10.35
C ILE A 125 1.03 -21.63 -9.22
N ASN A 126 1.96 -21.66 -8.26
CA ASN A 126 2.04 -22.66 -7.19
C ASN A 126 1.42 -22.19 -5.86
N LYS A 127 0.69 -21.07 -5.86
CA LYS A 127 0.06 -20.45 -4.69
C LYS A 127 1.03 -19.82 -3.67
N ASN A 128 2.34 -19.89 -3.86
CA ASN A 128 3.31 -19.23 -2.98
C ASN A 128 3.16 -17.70 -3.06
N GLY A 129 2.99 -17.18 -4.28
CA GLY A 129 2.73 -15.75 -4.50
C GLY A 129 1.45 -15.27 -3.81
N GLN A 130 0.38 -16.09 -3.83
CA GLN A 130 -0.85 -15.76 -3.10
C GLN A 130 -0.60 -15.70 -1.59
N GLN A 131 0.17 -16.62 -1.03
CA GLN A 131 0.51 -16.62 0.39
C GLN A 131 1.37 -15.39 0.77
N ALA A 132 2.29 -14.98 -0.10
CA ALA A 132 3.07 -13.76 0.09
C ALA A 132 2.19 -12.50 0.07
N LEU A 133 1.22 -12.43 -0.84
CA LEU A 133 0.22 -11.35 -0.90
C LEU A 133 -0.71 -11.36 0.32
N ASP A 134 -1.09 -12.54 0.81
CA ASP A 134 -1.89 -12.66 2.03
C ASP A 134 -1.11 -12.16 3.26
N LEU A 135 0.18 -12.45 3.34
CA LEU A 135 1.05 -11.90 4.39
C LEU A 135 1.12 -10.37 4.32
N ALA A 136 1.34 -9.81 3.13
CA ALA A 136 1.35 -8.36 2.92
C ALA A 136 0.01 -7.72 3.33
N TYR A 137 -1.11 -8.38 3.02
CA TYR A 137 -2.43 -7.91 3.43
C TYR A 137 -2.60 -7.86 4.96
N THR A 138 -2.08 -8.83 5.70
CA THR A 138 -2.17 -8.80 7.17
C THR A 138 -1.46 -7.60 7.79
N ASP A 139 -0.41 -7.10 7.15
CA ASP A 139 0.26 -5.88 7.58
C ASP A 139 -0.60 -4.64 7.30
N ILE A 140 -1.16 -4.54 6.09
CA ILE A 140 -2.05 -3.43 5.71
C ILE A 140 -3.29 -3.38 6.61
N GLU A 141 -3.90 -4.53 6.91
CA GLU A 141 -5.05 -4.61 7.81
C GLU A 141 -4.72 -4.07 9.21
N ARG A 142 -3.59 -4.50 9.79
CA ARG A 142 -3.13 -4.02 11.10
C ARG A 142 -2.76 -2.53 11.09
N ALA A 143 -2.13 -2.06 10.01
CA ALA A 143 -1.81 -0.64 9.86
C ALA A 143 -3.08 0.21 9.79
N PHE A 144 -4.07 -0.26 9.05
CA PHE A 144 -5.35 0.43 8.93
C PHE A 144 -6.12 0.44 10.25
N ASP A 145 -6.14 -0.66 10.99
CA ASP A 145 -6.74 -0.71 12.31
C ASP A 145 -6.07 0.30 13.25
N TYR A 146 -4.73 0.31 13.29
CA TYR A 146 -4.00 1.29 14.09
C TYR A 146 -4.28 2.73 13.66
N PHE A 147 -4.32 3.01 12.36
CA PHE A 147 -4.69 4.32 11.83
C PHE A 147 -6.07 4.77 12.31
N ILE A 148 -7.07 3.93 12.17
CA ILE A 148 -8.46 4.25 12.59
C ILE A 148 -8.58 4.48 14.09
N GLU A 149 -7.90 3.67 14.89
CA GLU A 149 -8.02 3.67 16.34
C GLU A 149 -7.18 4.76 17.01
N ASN A 150 -6.00 5.10 16.44
CA ASN A 150 -5.01 5.92 17.14
C ASN A 150 -4.67 7.24 16.42
N GLN A 151 -4.85 7.34 15.10
CA GLN A 151 -4.36 8.47 14.32
C GLN A 151 -5.46 9.30 13.67
N ASN A 152 -6.50 8.67 13.11
CA ASN A 152 -7.53 9.33 12.30
C ASN A 152 -8.43 10.30 13.08
N SER A 153 -8.57 10.15 14.39
CA SER A 153 -9.38 11.04 15.25
C SER A 153 -10.83 11.22 14.75
N ASN A 154 -11.42 10.20 14.19
CA ASN A 154 -12.75 10.19 13.57
C ASN A 154 -12.95 11.13 12.35
N LYS A 155 -11.91 11.61 11.74
CA LYS A 155 -12.00 12.39 10.49
C LYS A 155 -12.54 11.57 9.33
N PRO A 156 -13.17 12.21 8.34
CA PRO A 156 -13.40 11.59 7.04
C PRO A 156 -12.08 11.14 6.40
N PHE A 157 -12.12 10.04 5.64
CA PHE A 157 -10.90 9.51 5.05
C PHE A 157 -11.10 9.00 3.62
N ILE A 158 -9.99 8.96 2.90
CA ILE A 158 -9.83 8.43 1.54
C ILE A 158 -8.90 7.22 1.60
N ILE A 159 -9.16 6.21 0.80
CA ILE A 159 -8.18 5.15 0.50
C ILE A 159 -7.54 5.49 -0.85
N ALA A 160 -6.22 5.57 -0.89
CA ALA A 160 -5.47 5.69 -2.15
C ALA A 160 -4.51 4.51 -2.28
N ALA A 161 -4.40 3.93 -3.47
CA ALA A 161 -3.57 2.73 -3.66
C ALA A 161 -3.15 2.56 -5.12
N HIS A 162 -1.99 1.91 -5.33
CA HIS A 162 -1.49 1.60 -6.66
C HIS A 162 -0.95 0.17 -6.74
N SER A 163 -1.19 -0.52 -7.87
CA SER A 163 -0.63 -1.83 -8.21
C SER A 163 -0.87 -2.89 -7.12
N GLN A 164 0.16 -3.45 -6.47
CA GLN A 164 -0.01 -4.37 -5.34
C GLN A 164 -0.84 -3.74 -4.22
N GLY A 165 -0.58 -2.47 -3.91
CA GLY A 165 -1.40 -1.72 -2.96
C GLY A 165 -2.87 -1.67 -3.36
N ALA A 166 -3.17 -1.57 -4.66
CA ALA A 166 -4.55 -1.58 -5.17
C ALA A 166 -5.24 -2.93 -4.95
N LEU A 167 -4.53 -4.04 -5.18
CA LEU A 167 -5.05 -5.38 -4.84
C LEU A 167 -5.40 -5.49 -3.34
N LEU A 168 -4.49 -5.03 -2.48
CA LEU A 168 -4.69 -5.05 -1.03
C LEU A 168 -5.80 -4.11 -0.59
N ALA A 169 -5.93 -2.92 -1.24
CA ALA A 169 -6.99 -1.96 -0.98
C ALA A 169 -8.38 -2.52 -1.30
N HIS A 170 -8.55 -3.25 -2.39
CA HIS A 170 -9.83 -3.91 -2.70
C HIS A 170 -10.26 -4.83 -1.56
N ARG A 171 -9.35 -5.64 -1.05
CA ARG A 171 -9.62 -6.53 0.06
C ARG A 171 -9.92 -5.77 1.35
N LEU A 172 -9.16 -4.71 1.64
CA LEU A 172 -9.37 -3.86 2.82
C LEU A 172 -10.74 -3.19 2.79
N ILE A 173 -11.12 -2.60 1.65
CA ILE A 173 -12.41 -1.94 1.49
C ILE A 173 -13.55 -2.94 1.70
N ASN A 174 -13.45 -4.12 1.08
CA ASN A 174 -14.46 -5.17 1.23
C ASN A 174 -14.59 -5.66 2.68
N GLN A 175 -13.48 -5.93 3.35
CA GLN A 175 -13.51 -6.59 4.66
C GLN A 175 -13.65 -5.63 5.85
N ARG A 176 -13.20 -4.37 5.72
CA ARG A 176 -13.14 -3.42 6.85
C ARG A 176 -14.07 -2.23 6.69
N ILE A 177 -14.41 -1.84 5.46
CA ILE A 177 -15.19 -0.61 5.20
C ILE A 177 -16.60 -0.96 4.76
N ASP A 178 -16.74 -1.83 3.75
CA ASP A 178 -18.05 -2.22 3.23
C ASP A 178 -18.90 -2.85 4.34
N ASN A 179 -20.15 -2.41 4.47
CA ASN A 179 -21.07 -2.84 5.52
C ASN A 179 -20.58 -2.60 6.97
N SER A 180 -19.75 -1.60 7.20
CA SER A 180 -19.28 -1.20 8.52
C SER A 180 -19.65 0.25 8.86
N ASN A 181 -19.47 0.63 10.12
CA ASN A 181 -19.67 2.04 10.54
C ASN A 181 -18.65 2.99 9.90
N LEU A 182 -17.52 2.48 9.39
CA LEU A 182 -16.51 3.30 8.72
C LEU A 182 -17.03 3.88 7.41
N GLN A 183 -18.01 3.26 6.75
CA GLN A 183 -18.66 3.81 5.57
C GLN A 183 -19.16 5.24 5.74
N LYS A 184 -19.58 5.62 6.95
CA LYS A 184 -20.09 6.97 7.24
C LYS A 184 -19.04 8.06 7.12
N ARG A 185 -17.74 7.68 7.19
CA ARG A 185 -16.58 8.56 7.13
C ARG A 185 -15.72 8.31 5.90
N PHE A 186 -15.94 7.21 5.19
CA PHE A 186 -15.27 6.87 3.96
C PHE A 186 -15.77 7.74 2.81
N ILE A 187 -14.91 8.56 2.21
CA ILE A 187 -15.28 9.49 1.14
C ILE A 187 -15.25 8.77 -0.21
N CYS A 188 -14.10 8.21 -0.57
CA CYS A 188 -13.89 7.49 -1.83
C CYS A 188 -12.60 6.67 -1.79
N ALA A 189 -12.36 5.89 -2.85
CA ALA A 189 -11.11 5.22 -3.09
C ALA A 189 -10.53 5.55 -4.46
N TYR A 190 -9.22 5.78 -4.51
CA TYR A 190 -8.41 5.85 -5.72
C TYR A 190 -7.58 4.57 -5.81
N VAL A 191 -8.12 3.55 -6.49
CA VAL A 191 -7.52 2.23 -6.61
C VAL A 191 -7.00 2.04 -8.03
N ILE A 192 -5.70 2.22 -8.24
CA ILE A 192 -5.10 2.37 -9.57
C ILE A 192 -4.19 1.18 -9.88
N GLY A 193 -4.23 0.70 -11.12
CA GLY A 193 -3.30 -0.30 -11.63
C GLY A 193 -3.59 -1.75 -11.24
N TYR A 194 -4.77 -2.02 -10.66
CA TYR A 194 -5.31 -3.37 -10.49
C TYR A 194 -6.82 -3.35 -10.74
N MET A 195 -7.26 -4.01 -11.80
CA MET A 195 -8.66 -3.91 -12.26
C MET A 195 -9.56 -4.96 -11.63
N ILE A 196 -10.76 -4.54 -11.23
CA ILE A 196 -11.90 -5.43 -11.02
C ILE A 196 -12.85 -5.22 -12.21
N PRO A 197 -13.25 -6.29 -12.94
CA PRO A 197 -14.26 -6.17 -13.97
C PRO A 197 -15.57 -5.61 -13.40
N GLU A 198 -16.16 -4.63 -14.09
CA GLU A 198 -17.36 -3.90 -13.62
C GLU A 198 -18.50 -4.82 -13.20
N LYS A 199 -18.69 -5.94 -13.93
CA LYS A 199 -19.74 -6.92 -13.62
C LYS A 199 -19.62 -7.54 -12.22
N TYR A 200 -18.40 -7.58 -11.65
CA TYR A 200 -18.16 -8.14 -10.30
C TYR A 200 -18.12 -7.07 -9.22
N TYR A 201 -18.12 -5.79 -9.60
CA TYR A 201 -17.96 -4.70 -8.63
C TYR A 201 -19.05 -4.75 -7.54
N LYS A 202 -20.32 -4.91 -7.93
CA LYS A 202 -21.46 -4.99 -7.01
C LYS A 202 -21.45 -6.25 -6.14
N GLU A 203 -20.85 -7.33 -6.62
CA GLU A 203 -20.71 -8.56 -5.85
C GLU A 203 -19.62 -8.40 -4.77
N ILE A 204 -18.55 -7.68 -5.10
CA ILE A 204 -17.42 -7.45 -4.20
C ILE A 204 -17.72 -6.34 -3.19
N PHE A 205 -18.43 -5.30 -3.61
CA PHE A 205 -18.75 -4.13 -2.79
C PHE A 205 -20.27 -3.86 -2.81
N PRO A 206 -21.08 -4.72 -2.15
CA PRO A 206 -22.54 -4.63 -2.26
C PRO A 206 -23.12 -3.36 -1.62
N ASN A 207 -22.44 -2.72 -0.69
CA ASN A 207 -22.93 -1.58 0.08
C ASN A 207 -22.22 -0.26 -0.26
N ILE A 208 -21.10 -0.28 -0.99
CA ILE A 208 -20.42 0.92 -1.49
C ILE A 208 -21.08 1.38 -2.79
N LYS A 209 -21.36 2.70 -2.89
CA LYS A 209 -22.01 3.34 -4.04
C LYS A 209 -21.00 4.02 -4.94
#